data_997db5307eebf33172f56d19523747f2
#
_entry.id   997db5307eebf33172f56d19523747f2
#
_cell.length_a   1.000
_cell.length_b   1.000
_cell.length_c   1.000
_cell.angle_alpha   90.00
_cell.angle_beta   90.00
_cell.angle_gamma   90.00
#
_symmetry.space_group_name_H-M   'P 1'
#
loop_
_entity.id
_entity.type
_entity.pdbx_description
1 polymer ?
#
loop_
_entity_poly.entity_id
_entity_poly.type
_entity_poly.pdbx_seq_one_letter_code
_entity_poly.pdbx_strand_id
1 'polypeptide(L)'
;MWTLGFRFAVEGKLSEMDDISVAMFTVASQDAAIAFYTQKLGFELRSDTRFGPNGEYRWVEVAPPGSHARLALNEPMGGTPGGGGIGVETSDVLAEHRRLSAIGDIDLDPEPMETPGAPLLFMMRDPDGNNIAVVQTPDPTP
;
A
#
# COMPACT_ATOMS: atom_id res chain seq x y z
N MET A 1 14.71 -3.91 -40.18
CA MET A 1 14.08 -4.55 -39.74
C MET A 1 13.74 -4.27 -38.45
N TRP A 2 12.77 -3.79 -38.24
CA TRP A 2 12.40 -3.46 -37.05
C TRP A 2 12.05 -4.55 -36.21
N THR A 3 11.68 -5.58 -36.81
CA THR A 3 11.33 -6.69 -36.01
C THR A 3 12.38 -7.07 -35.03
N LEU A 4 13.62 -6.68 -35.28
CA LEU A 4 14.66 -6.95 -34.35
C LEU A 4 14.41 -6.34 -33.03
N GLY A 5 14.13 -5.07 -32.97
CA GLY A 5 13.87 -4.42 -31.72
C GLY A 5 12.64 -4.93 -31.04
N PHE A 6 11.64 -5.28 -31.84
CA PHE A 6 10.45 -5.84 -31.27
C PHE A 6 10.71 -7.20 -30.65
N ARG A 7 11.54 -8.00 -31.24
CA ARG A 7 11.85 -9.29 -30.67
C ARG A 7 12.49 -9.19 -29.32
N PHE A 8 13.33 -8.18 -29.10
CA PHE A 8 13.95 -8.02 -27.80
C PHE A 8 12.91 -7.77 -26.73
N ALA A 9 11.82 -7.09 -27.04
CA ALA A 9 10.77 -6.90 -26.07
C ALA A 9 10.11 -8.21 -25.68
N VAL A 10 10.11 -9.20 -26.58
CA VAL A 10 9.51 -10.49 -26.30
C VAL A 10 10.46 -11.41 -25.56
N GLU A 11 11.71 -11.44 -25.99
CA GLU A 11 12.66 -12.41 -25.46
C GLU A 11 13.46 -11.90 -24.28
N GLY A 12 13.63 -10.63 -24.16
CA GLY A 12 14.39 -10.00 -23.09
C GLY A 12 13.70 -8.77 -22.59
N LYS A 13 14.01 -8.38 -21.41
CA LYS A 13 13.48 -7.17 -20.83
C LYS A 13 14.12 -5.96 -21.49
N LEU A 14 13.31 -4.89 -21.72
CA LEU A 14 13.85 -3.61 -22.12
C LEU A 14 14.44 -2.86 -20.94
N SER A 15 14.15 -3.29 -19.73
CA SER A 15 14.65 -2.74 -18.49
C SER A 15 15.21 -3.86 -17.63
N GLU A 16 16.24 -3.55 -16.86
CA GLU A 16 16.77 -4.49 -15.87
C GLU A 16 16.00 -4.43 -14.56
N MET A 17 15.01 -3.55 -14.44
CA MET A 17 14.13 -3.50 -13.28
C MET A 17 13.09 -4.60 -13.41
N ASP A 18 12.87 -5.33 -12.30
CA ASP A 18 12.01 -6.51 -12.33
C ASP A 18 10.61 -6.25 -11.83
N ASP A 19 10.46 -5.38 -10.83
CA ASP A 19 9.22 -5.34 -10.06
C ASP A 19 9.05 -4.01 -9.38
N ILE A 20 7.80 -3.67 -9.02
CA ILE A 20 7.53 -2.64 -8.03
C ILE A 20 7.47 -3.38 -6.69
N SER A 21 8.47 -3.17 -5.84
CA SER A 21 8.62 -3.96 -4.63
C SER A 21 8.13 -3.24 -3.38
N VAL A 22 8.26 -1.92 -3.33
CA VAL A 22 7.95 -1.17 -2.12
C VAL A 22 7.42 0.22 -2.47
N ALA A 23 6.34 0.61 -1.79
CA ALA A 23 5.88 2.00 -1.74
C ALA A 23 6.30 2.57 -0.39
N MET A 24 6.39 3.88 -0.24
CA MET A 24 6.88 4.50 0.98
C MET A 24 5.93 5.59 1.45
N PHE A 25 5.55 5.51 2.73
CA PHE A 25 4.83 6.59 3.41
C PHE A 25 5.74 7.21 4.44
N THR A 26 5.61 8.52 4.64
CA THR A 26 6.24 9.21 5.77
C THR A 26 5.24 9.23 6.92
N VAL A 27 5.70 8.82 8.11
CA VAL A 27 4.88 8.75 9.32
C VAL A 27 5.59 9.48 10.46
N ALA A 28 4.82 10.04 11.39
CA ALA A 28 5.39 10.74 12.53
C ALA A 28 5.98 9.76 13.54
N SER A 29 5.32 8.62 13.75
CA SER A 29 5.75 7.59 14.70
C SER A 29 5.64 6.23 14.03
N GLN A 30 6.78 5.57 13.87
CA GLN A 30 6.78 4.23 13.28
C GLN A 30 6.07 3.21 14.17
N ASP A 31 6.20 3.34 15.50
CA ASP A 31 5.49 2.43 16.41
C ASP A 31 3.98 2.60 16.32
N ALA A 32 3.49 3.83 16.27
CA ALA A 32 2.07 4.09 16.11
C ALA A 32 1.57 3.59 14.75
N ALA A 33 2.37 3.78 13.70
CA ALA A 33 2.03 3.30 12.37
C ALA A 33 1.98 1.77 12.31
N ILE A 34 2.95 1.09 12.89
CA ILE A 34 2.94 -0.38 12.98
C ILE A 34 1.63 -0.85 13.64
N ALA A 35 1.26 -0.22 14.77
CA ALA A 35 0.04 -0.60 15.48
C ALA A 35 -1.19 -0.41 14.61
N PHE A 36 -1.29 0.70 13.89
CA PHE A 36 -2.42 0.96 13.02
C PHE A 36 -2.53 -0.09 11.89
N TYR A 37 -1.43 -0.29 11.16
CA TYR A 37 -1.46 -1.19 10.01
C TYR A 37 -1.63 -2.65 10.41
N THR A 38 -1.03 -3.08 11.50
CA THR A 38 -1.14 -4.49 11.91
C THR A 38 -2.40 -4.78 12.72
N GLN A 39 -2.76 -3.92 13.67
CA GLN A 39 -3.88 -4.20 14.58
C GLN A 39 -5.22 -3.82 13.98
N LYS A 40 -5.30 -2.74 13.21
CA LYS A 40 -6.55 -2.30 12.61
C LYS A 40 -6.74 -2.81 11.19
N LEU A 41 -5.74 -2.67 10.34
CA LEU A 41 -5.87 -3.09 8.95
C LEU A 41 -5.60 -4.57 8.74
N GLY A 42 -4.94 -5.24 9.68
CA GLY A 42 -4.63 -6.66 9.55
C GLY A 42 -3.43 -6.95 8.66
N PHE A 43 -2.57 -5.96 8.44
CA PHE A 43 -1.34 -6.17 7.70
C PHE A 43 -0.34 -6.95 8.54
N GLU A 44 0.62 -7.57 7.88
CA GLU A 44 1.75 -8.23 8.53
C GLU A 44 2.93 -7.27 8.63
N LEU A 45 3.65 -7.33 9.75
CA LEU A 45 4.95 -6.68 9.85
C LEU A 45 5.96 -7.53 9.09
N ARG A 46 6.54 -6.98 8.04
CA ARG A 46 7.47 -7.71 7.16
C ARG A 46 8.93 -7.44 7.50
N SER A 47 9.24 -6.26 7.99
CA SER A 47 10.60 -5.89 8.34
C SER A 47 10.57 -4.79 9.39
N ASP A 48 11.50 -4.88 10.33
CA ASP A 48 11.72 -3.85 11.36
C ASP A 48 13.18 -3.95 11.74
N THR A 49 14.03 -3.19 11.05
CA THR A 49 15.47 -3.29 11.19
C THR A 49 16.11 -1.93 11.34
N ARG A 50 17.28 -1.90 11.96
CA ARG A 50 18.09 -0.71 12.06
C ARG A 50 19.15 -0.69 10.97
N PHE A 51 19.49 0.49 10.49
CA PHE A 51 20.52 0.66 9.48
C PHE A 51 21.25 1.98 9.70
N GLY A 52 22.30 2.20 8.92
CA GLY A 52 23.19 3.34 9.08
C GLY A 52 24.41 2.97 9.88
N PRO A 53 25.48 3.78 9.87
CA PRO A 53 26.76 3.44 10.52
C PRO A 53 26.65 3.16 12.00
N ASN A 54 25.70 3.81 12.68
CA ASN A 54 25.48 3.64 14.11
C ASN A 54 24.10 3.08 14.44
N GLY A 55 23.40 2.52 13.44
CA GLY A 55 22.04 2.02 13.62
C GLY A 55 21.03 3.10 13.97
N GLU A 56 21.30 4.34 13.54
CA GLU A 56 20.46 5.46 13.93
C GLU A 56 19.14 5.52 13.16
N TYR A 57 19.03 4.81 12.05
CA TYR A 57 17.80 4.81 11.25
C TYR A 57 17.04 3.51 11.43
N ARG A 58 15.73 3.56 11.18
CA ARG A 58 14.88 2.38 11.33
C ARG A 58 14.06 2.19 10.06
N TRP A 59 14.13 0.99 9.50
CA TRP A 59 13.37 0.60 8.31
C TRP A 59 12.25 -0.34 8.72
N VAL A 60 11.01 0.06 8.45
CA VAL A 60 9.82 -0.73 8.78
C VAL A 60 9.02 -0.98 7.52
N GLU A 61 8.63 -2.24 7.29
CA GLU A 61 7.75 -2.61 6.19
C GLU A 61 6.56 -3.40 6.71
N VAL A 62 5.39 -3.08 6.16
CA VAL A 62 4.16 -3.83 6.41
C VAL A 62 3.52 -4.18 5.06
N ALA A 63 2.65 -5.16 5.04
CA ALA A 63 1.90 -5.51 3.83
C ALA A 63 0.69 -6.38 4.19
N PRO A 64 -0.36 -6.38 3.36
CA PRO A 64 -1.42 -7.38 3.50
C PRO A 64 -0.85 -8.79 3.38
N PRO A 65 -1.40 -9.78 4.09
CA PRO A 65 -0.95 -11.17 3.93
C PRO A 65 -0.99 -11.59 2.48
N GLY A 66 0.09 -12.20 2.01
CA GLY A 66 0.20 -12.66 0.62
C GLY A 66 0.58 -11.59 -0.38
N SER A 67 0.68 -10.34 0.00
CA SER A 67 1.09 -9.27 -0.91
C SER A 67 2.56 -9.42 -1.30
N HIS A 68 2.86 -9.27 -2.59
CA HIS A 68 4.24 -9.23 -3.04
C HIS A 68 4.87 -7.88 -2.74
N ALA A 69 4.17 -6.80 -3.06
CA ALA A 69 4.63 -5.45 -2.76
C ALA A 69 4.47 -5.15 -1.27
N ARG A 70 5.35 -4.30 -0.75
CA ARG A 70 5.37 -3.91 0.65
C ARG A 70 5.24 -2.40 0.78
N LEU A 71 4.82 -1.96 1.95
CA LEU A 71 4.71 -0.55 2.27
C LEU A 71 5.71 -0.22 3.37
N ALA A 72 6.64 0.66 3.07
CA ALA A 72 7.59 1.15 4.07
C ALA A 72 6.98 2.32 4.84
N LEU A 73 7.17 2.31 6.14
CA LEU A 73 6.69 3.36 7.04
C LEU A 73 7.93 4.10 7.55
N ASN A 74 8.25 5.21 6.89
CA ASN A 74 9.52 5.89 7.10
C ASN A 74 9.42 7.05 8.07
N GLU A 75 10.49 7.25 8.84
CA GLU A 75 10.65 8.46 9.64
C GLU A 75 10.70 9.68 8.73
N PRO A 76 10.29 10.86 9.22
CA PRO A 76 10.45 12.09 8.44
C PRO A 76 11.94 12.41 8.29
N MET A 77 12.42 12.38 7.06
CA MET A 77 13.79 12.74 6.76
C MET A 77 13.78 14.04 5.96
N GLY A 78 13.36 15.10 6.64
CA GLY A 78 13.20 16.41 6.00
C GLY A 78 11.85 16.60 5.33
N GLY A 79 10.99 15.59 5.33
CA GLY A 79 9.64 15.68 4.80
C GLY A 79 8.60 15.81 5.89
N THR A 80 7.37 16.07 5.49
CA THR A 80 6.22 16.15 6.40
C THR A 80 5.50 14.81 6.38
N PRO A 81 5.09 14.26 7.53
CA PRO A 81 4.26 13.07 7.55
C PRO A 81 2.97 13.25 6.74
N GLY A 82 2.52 12.18 6.10
CA GLY A 82 1.32 12.19 5.30
C GLY A 82 1.55 12.57 3.85
N GLY A 83 0.47 12.71 3.12
CA GLY A 83 0.49 13.13 1.70
C GLY A 83 0.76 12.01 0.70
N GLY A 84 1.03 10.80 1.17
CA GLY A 84 1.21 9.66 0.27
C GLY A 84 -0.12 9.03 -0.14
N GLY A 85 -0.06 8.12 -1.10
CA GLY A 85 -1.24 7.38 -1.54
C GLY A 85 -0.87 6.01 -2.07
N ILE A 86 -1.64 4.99 -1.69
CA ILE A 86 -1.55 3.64 -2.24
C ILE A 86 -2.94 3.11 -2.53
N GLY A 87 -2.99 2.08 -3.38
CA GLY A 87 -4.19 1.30 -3.59
C GLY A 87 -3.97 -0.13 -3.09
N VAL A 88 -4.97 -0.67 -2.43
CA VAL A 88 -5.02 -2.09 -2.04
C VAL A 88 -6.28 -2.70 -2.62
N GLU A 89 -6.25 -3.99 -2.87
CA GLU A 89 -7.41 -4.67 -3.44
C GLU A 89 -8.02 -5.64 -2.44
N THR A 90 -9.34 -5.79 -2.54
CA THR A 90 -10.07 -6.81 -1.80
C THR A 90 -11.12 -7.43 -2.71
N SER A 91 -11.44 -8.69 -2.46
CA SER A 91 -12.52 -9.35 -3.21
C SER A 91 -13.91 -8.89 -2.77
N ASP A 92 -14.01 -8.18 -1.66
CA ASP A 92 -15.31 -7.73 -1.13
C ASP A 92 -15.16 -6.39 -0.41
N VAL A 93 -15.29 -5.31 -1.18
CA VAL A 93 -15.17 -3.95 -0.67
C VAL A 93 -16.22 -3.65 0.40
N LEU A 94 -17.44 -4.13 0.20
CA LEU A 94 -18.52 -3.85 1.16
C LEU A 94 -18.24 -4.51 2.50
N ALA A 95 -17.78 -5.74 2.50
CA ALA A 95 -17.44 -6.45 3.73
C ALA A 95 -16.27 -5.79 4.44
N GLU A 96 -15.26 -5.37 3.70
CA GLU A 96 -14.10 -4.72 4.29
C GLU A 96 -14.46 -3.37 4.89
N HIS A 97 -15.30 -2.61 4.20
CA HIS A 97 -15.79 -1.34 4.72
C HIS A 97 -16.56 -1.54 6.04
N ARG A 98 -17.41 -2.57 6.09
CA ARG A 98 -18.14 -2.88 7.33
C ARG A 98 -17.20 -3.29 8.46
N ARG A 99 -16.19 -4.08 8.16
CA ARG A 99 -15.21 -4.53 9.15
C ARG A 99 -14.46 -3.34 9.75
N LEU A 100 -13.95 -2.45 8.90
CA LEU A 100 -13.19 -1.28 9.36
C LEU A 100 -14.07 -0.28 10.09
N SER A 101 -15.32 -0.09 9.64
CA SER A 101 -16.27 0.77 10.33
C SER A 101 -16.58 0.26 11.74
N ALA A 102 -16.66 -1.05 11.92
CA ALA A 102 -16.94 -1.66 13.23
C ALA A 102 -15.76 -1.52 14.19
N ILE A 103 -14.52 -1.52 13.68
CA ILE A 103 -13.34 -1.30 14.53
C ILE A 103 -13.36 0.10 15.13
N GLY A 104 -13.72 1.10 14.31
CA GLY A 104 -13.76 2.49 14.77
C GLY A 104 -12.40 3.15 14.80
N ASP A 105 -12.41 4.48 15.01
CA ASP A 105 -11.19 5.29 15.06
C ASP A 105 -10.32 5.17 13.80
N ILE A 106 -10.96 4.99 12.66
CA ILE A 106 -10.30 5.01 11.36
C ILE A 106 -10.96 6.12 10.55
N ASP A 107 -10.15 6.99 9.97
CA ASP A 107 -10.65 8.02 9.07
C ASP A 107 -10.96 7.37 7.73
N LEU A 108 -12.21 7.01 7.54
CA LEU A 108 -12.62 6.38 6.30
C LEU A 108 -13.91 7.02 5.77
N ASP A 109 -14.08 6.95 4.45
CA ASP A 109 -15.29 7.46 3.82
C ASP A 109 -16.52 6.74 4.38
N PRO A 110 -17.65 7.46 4.56
CA PRO A 110 -18.83 6.84 5.16
C PRO A 110 -19.44 5.72 4.33
N GLU A 111 -19.23 5.75 3.01
CA GLU A 111 -19.77 4.75 2.11
C GLU A 111 -18.80 4.48 0.96
N PRO A 112 -18.77 3.25 0.43
CA PRO A 112 -18.04 3.00 -0.81
C PRO A 112 -18.60 3.81 -1.96
N MET A 113 -17.73 4.17 -2.89
CA MET A 113 -18.05 5.00 -4.04
C MET A 113 -18.31 4.14 -5.26
N GLU A 114 -19.45 4.36 -5.87
CA GLU A 114 -19.82 3.71 -7.13
C GLU A 114 -19.71 4.72 -8.24
N THR A 115 -18.83 4.47 -9.21
CA THR A 115 -18.63 5.37 -10.35
C THR A 115 -18.68 4.55 -11.62
N PRO A 116 -19.49 4.94 -12.60
CA PRO A 116 -19.55 4.21 -13.87
C PRO A 116 -18.17 4.09 -14.51
N GLY A 117 -17.81 2.88 -14.90
CA GLY A 117 -16.53 2.61 -15.54
C GLY A 117 -15.36 2.44 -14.59
N ALA A 118 -15.58 2.55 -13.29
CA ALA A 118 -14.54 2.36 -12.27
C ALA A 118 -14.95 1.24 -11.32
N PRO A 119 -13.99 0.54 -10.69
CA PRO A 119 -14.33 -0.44 -9.67
C PRO A 119 -14.92 0.24 -8.44
N LEU A 120 -15.70 -0.52 -7.68
CA LEU A 120 -16.18 -0.07 -6.38
C LEU A 120 -14.98 0.14 -5.46
N LEU A 121 -14.96 1.24 -4.73
CA LEU A 121 -13.84 1.55 -3.84
C LEU A 121 -14.28 2.46 -2.70
N PHE A 122 -13.49 2.52 -1.65
CA PHE A 122 -13.59 3.59 -0.67
C PHE A 122 -12.18 4.08 -0.33
N MET A 123 -12.12 5.32 0.17
CA MET A 123 -10.87 5.90 0.63
C MET A 123 -10.83 5.88 2.14
N MET A 124 -9.64 5.68 2.67
CA MET A 124 -9.36 5.90 4.09
C MET A 124 -8.01 6.58 4.23
N ARG A 125 -7.73 7.09 5.40
CA ARG A 125 -6.45 7.76 5.71
C ARG A 125 -5.86 7.10 6.94
N ASP A 126 -4.52 6.96 6.93
CA ASP A 126 -3.83 6.51 8.12
C ASP A 126 -3.74 7.68 9.14
N PRO A 127 -3.20 7.46 10.36
CA PRO A 127 -3.15 8.54 11.36
C PRO A 127 -2.35 9.76 10.93
N ASP A 128 -1.48 9.64 9.94
CA ASP A 128 -0.68 10.76 9.43
C ASP A 128 -1.29 11.45 8.21
N GLY A 129 -2.44 10.97 7.74
CA GLY A 129 -3.09 11.53 6.56
C GLY A 129 -2.61 10.93 5.24
N ASN A 130 -1.92 9.80 5.26
CA ASN A 130 -1.63 9.08 4.04
C ASN A 130 -2.90 8.39 3.52
N ASN A 131 -3.12 8.46 2.22
CA ASN A 131 -4.35 7.98 1.60
C ASN A 131 -4.24 6.51 1.17
N ILE A 132 -5.27 5.76 1.45
CA ILE A 132 -5.36 4.35 1.08
C ILE A 132 -6.68 4.14 0.34
N ALA A 133 -6.62 3.78 -0.92
CA ALA A 133 -7.80 3.38 -1.69
C ALA A 133 -7.98 1.88 -1.55
N VAL A 134 -9.16 1.45 -1.11
CA VAL A 134 -9.50 0.03 -1.02
C VAL A 134 -10.43 -0.29 -2.19
N VAL A 135 -9.98 -1.12 -3.10
CA VAL A 135 -10.55 -1.27 -4.43
C VAL A 135 -11.02 -2.70 -4.63
N GLN A 136 -12.20 -2.84 -5.22
CA GLN A 136 -12.75 -4.15 -5.57
C GLN A 136 -11.87 -4.82 -6.62
N THR A 137 -11.40 -6.02 -6.31
CA THR A 137 -10.66 -6.82 -7.29
C THR A 137 -11.57 -7.10 -8.49
N PRO A 138 -11.09 -6.94 -9.72
CA PRO A 138 -11.88 -7.28 -10.88
C PRO A 138 -12.27 -8.76 -10.87
N ASP A 139 -13.50 -9.04 -11.35
CA ASP A 139 -13.90 -10.42 -11.51
C ASP A 139 -13.01 -11.11 -12.53
N PRO A 140 -12.66 -12.38 -12.30
CA PRO A 140 -11.92 -13.12 -13.31
C PRO A 140 -12.71 -13.15 -14.60
N THR A 141 -12.08 -12.80 -15.72
CA THR A 141 -12.72 -12.87 -17.01
C THR A 141 -12.67 -14.32 -17.48
N PRO A 142 -13.79 -14.88 -17.95
CA PRO A 142 -13.79 -16.24 -18.46
C PRO A 142 -12.85 -16.42 -19.63
#